data_737d96fbde89a7a3861b5ba91b83fd84
#
_entry.id   737d96fbde89a7a3861b5ba91b83fd84
#
_cell.length_a   1.000
_cell.length_b   1.000
_cell.length_c   1.000
_cell.angle_alpha   90.00
_cell.angle_beta   90.00
_cell.angle_gamma   90.00
#
_symmetry.space_group_name_H-M   'P 1'
#
loop_
_entity.id
_entity.type
_entity.pdbx_description
1 polymer ?
#
loop_
_entity_poly.entity_id
_entity_poly.type
_entity_poly.pdbx_seq_one_letter_code
_entity_poly.pdbx_strand_id
1 'polypeptide(L)'
;GCLYCHNPANFAEDSKYTKVVARRMLQMTQHINSEWKQHVAETGVTCYTCHRGQPIPAAIWFKSNPQPYGSNFMGDKAGQNHPATSVALASLPNDPFTPFLLEQKDIRVNGPTPLPSGNRHSIKQAEWTYGLMTHMSSALGVNCTYCHNSRSFQSWEGNPPQRQTAWFGIRMARDLNNQFLEPLKD
;
A
#
# COMPACT_ATOMS: atom_id res chain seq x y z
N GLY A 1 -29.26 3.74 4.23
CA GLY A 1 -30.08 3.30 5.37
C GLY A 1 -29.93 1.80 5.63
N CYS A 2 -30.60 1.28 6.65
CA CYS A 2 -30.45 -0.13 7.11
C CYS A 2 -30.60 -1.18 6.02
N LEU A 3 -31.46 -0.90 5.04
CA LEU A 3 -31.74 -1.82 3.92
C LEU A 3 -30.56 -1.99 2.94
N TYR A 4 -29.51 -1.21 3.07
CA TYR A 4 -28.28 -1.43 2.29
C TYR A 4 -27.61 -2.74 2.71
N CYS A 5 -27.56 -3.01 4.02
CA CYS A 5 -26.94 -4.20 4.59
C CYS A 5 -27.93 -5.27 5.06
N HIS A 6 -29.18 -4.93 5.36
CA HIS A 6 -30.13 -5.84 5.97
C HIS A 6 -31.34 -6.15 5.06
N ASN A 7 -31.84 -7.39 5.16
CA ASN A 7 -33.11 -7.77 4.64
C ASN A 7 -34.22 -7.30 5.61
N PRO A 8 -35.24 -6.54 5.16
CA PRO A 8 -36.31 -6.06 6.06
C PRO A 8 -37.15 -7.15 6.68
N ALA A 9 -37.24 -8.32 6.02
CA ALA A 9 -37.98 -9.46 6.56
C ALA A 9 -37.25 -10.20 7.67
N ASN A 10 -35.93 -10.19 7.65
CA ASN A 10 -35.06 -10.83 8.66
C ASN A 10 -33.72 -10.09 8.77
N PHE A 11 -33.59 -9.20 9.75
CA PHE A 11 -32.36 -8.44 9.98
C PHE A 11 -31.17 -9.31 10.39
N ALA A 12 -31.42 -10.51 10.91
CA ALA A 12 -30.34 -11.40 11.37
C ALA A 12 -29.68 -12.18 10.22
N GLU A 13 -30.38 -12.42 9.13
CA GLU A 13 -29.84 -13.23 8.03
C GLU A 13 -28.71 -12.52 7.26
N ASP A 14 -27.84 -13.31 6.65
CA ASP A 14 -26.71 -12.84 5.84
C ASP A 14 -26.96 -12.93 4.32
N SER A 15 -28.21 -12.73 3.92
CA SER A 15 -28.61 -12.78 2.51
C SER A 15 -28.02 -11.68 1.63
N LYS A 16 -27.53 -10.60 2.25
CA LYS A 16 -26.88 -9.50 1.54
C LYS A 16 -25.37 -9.52 1.74
N TYR A 17 -24.62 -9.60 0.65
CA TYR A 17 -23.16 -9.58 0.69
C TYR A 17 -22.60 -8.33 1.38
N THR A 18 -23.25 -7.17 1.21
CA THR A 18 -22.87 -5.93 1.90
C THR A 18 -22.85 -6.04 3.43
N LYS A 19 -23.70 -6.92 4.01
CA LYS A 19 -23.68 -7.21 5.46
C LYS A 19 -22.48 -8.05 5.85
N VAL A 20 -22.10 -9.02 5.03
CA VAL A 20 -20.89 -9.85 5.22
C VAL A 20 -19.65 -8.97 5.18
N VAL A 21 -19.54 -8.10 4.16
CA VAL A 21 -18.46 -7.11 4.03
C VAL A 21 -18.39 -6.20 5.26
N ALA A 22 -19.54 -5.64 5.69
CA ALA A 22 -19.57 -4.74 6.86
C ALA A 22 -19.06 -5.43 8.13
N ARG A 23 -19.42 -6.70 8.35
CA ARG A 23 -18.90 -7.48 9.48
C ARG A 23 -17.38 -7.65 9.39
N ARG A 24 -16.88 -7.94 8.20
CA ARG A 24 -15.43 -8.08 7.97
C ARG A 24 -14.69 -6.77 8.23
N MET A 25 -15.28 -5.64 7.82
CA MET A 25 -14.71 -4.31 8.10
C MET A 25 -14.68 -3.98 9.59
N LEU A 26 -15.70 -4.37 10.36
CA LEU A 26 -15.67 -4.24 11.82
C LEU A 26 -14.53 -5.03 12.46
N GLN A 27 -14.36 -6.29 12.05
CA GLN A 27 -13.27 -7.15 12.52
C GLN A 27 -11.90 -6.55 12.14
N MET A 28 -11.75 -6.06 10.92
CA MET A 28 -10.53 -5.39 10.46
C MET A 28 -10.23 -4.14 11.30
N THR A 29 -11.22 -3.30 11.58
CA THR A 29 -11.04 -2.10 12.40
C THR A 29 -10.59 -2.46 13.82
N GLN A 30 -11.19 -3.50 14.43
CA GLN A 30 -10.77 -4.00 15.73
C GLN A 30 -9.35 -4.52 15.70
N HIS A 31 -8.99 -5.28 14.68
CA HIS A 31 -7.64 -5.82 14.49
C HIS A 31 -6.59 -4.70 14.34
N ILE A 32 -6.87 -3.67 13.55
CA ILE A 32 -5.96 -2.52 13.43
C ILE A 32 -5.72 -1.88 14.79
N ASN A 33 -6.77 -1.64 15.55
CA ASN A 33 -6.69 -0.96 16.82
C ASN A 33 -6.04 -1.80 17.94
N SER A 34 -6.06 -3.13 17.85
CA SER A 34 -5.38 -4.02 18.79
C SER A 34 -3.93 -4.31 18.42
N GLU A 35 -3.68 -4.70 17.18
CA GLU A 35 -2.41 -5.29 16.74
C GLU A 35 -1.43 -4.26 16.14
N TRP A 36 -1.93 -3.12 15.65
CA TRP A 36 -1.12 -2.14 14.92
C TRP A 36 -0.94 -0.80 15.63
N LYS A 37 -0.93 -0.81 16.96
CA LYS A 37 -0.71 0.40 17.78
C LYS A 37 0.58 1.14 17.45
N GLN A 38 1.62 0.45 17.01
CA GLN A 38 2.88 1.04 16.59
C GLN A 38 2.72 1.95 15.35
N HIS A 39 1.62 1.79 14.60
CA HIS A 39 1.31 2.63 13.45
C HIS A 39 0.20 3.63 13.73
N VAL A 40 -0.90 3.18 14.34
CA VAL A 40 -2.10 4.00 14.55
C VAL A 40 -2.12 4.71 15.91
N ALA A 41 -1.14 4.43 16.76
CA ALA A 41 -1.02 4.93 18.13
C ALA A 41 -2.28 4.64 18.99
N GLU A 42 -2.44 5.35 20.10
CA GLU A 42 -3.64 5.21 20.96
C GLU A 42 -4.90 5.83 20.32
N THR A 43 -4.73 6.70 19.35
CA THR A 43 -5.84 7.30 18.60
C THR A 43 -6.64 6.25 17.84
N GLY A 44 -5.96 5.26 17.27
CA GLY A 44 -6.57 4.21 16.48
C GLY A 44 -7.28 4.71 15.21
N VAL A 45 -8.11 3.84 14.65
CA VAL A 45 -8.90 4.11 13.44
C VAL A 45 -10.37 3.80 13.67
N THR A 46 -11.23 4.45 12.87
CA THR A 46 -12.67 4.19 12.81
C THR A 46 -13.09 3.93 11.36
N CYS A 47 -14.34 3.52 11.15
CA CYS A 47 -14.90 3.38 9.80
C CYS A 47 -14.73 4.66 8.98
N TYR A 48 -14.85 5.82 9.61
CA TYR A 48 -14.73 7.12 8.93
C TYR A 48 -13.29 7.42 8.48
N THR A 49 -12.28 6.84 9.13
CA THR A 49 -10.86 7.04 8.76
C THR A 49 -10.61 6.66 7.29
N CYS A 50 -11.21 5.57 6.81
CA CYS A 50 -11.07 5.09 5.44
C CYS A 50 -12.22 5.52 4.55
N HIS A 51 -13.47 5.39 5.04
CA HIS A 51 -14.66 5.55 4.20
C HIS A 51 -15.09 6.99 3.95
N ARG A 52 -14.81 7.90 4.87
CA ARG A 52 -15.11 9.34 4.71
C ARG A 52 -16.55 9.63 4.29
N GLY A 53 -17.52 8.82 4.76
CA GLY A 53 -18.93 8.92 4.41
C GLY A 53 -19.35 8.20 3.13
N GLN A 54 -18.44 7.50 2.48
CA GLN A 54 -18.75 6.70 1.28
C GLN A 54 -18.80 5.20 1.62
N PRO A 55 -19.71 4.40 1.02
CA PRO A 55 -19.77 2.96 1.25
C PRO A 55 -18.52 2.22 0.74
N ILE A 56 -17.86 2.77 -0.27
CA ILE A 56 -16.57 2.31 -0.80
C ILE A 56 -15.59 3.46 -0.64
N PRO A 57 -14.41 3.27 -0.04
CA PRO A 57 -13.38 4.30 0.05
C PRO A 57 -12.98 4.82 -1.33
N ALA A 58 -12.77 6.13 -1.45
CA ALA A 58 -12.39 6.76 -2.73
C ALA A 58 -11.00 6.33 -3.22
N ALA A 59 -10.07 6.09 -2.28
CA ALA A 59 -8.70 5.67 -2.55
C ALA A 59 -8.52 4.21 -2.10
N ILE A 60 -8.93 3.28 -2.95
CA ILE A 60 -8.71 1.85 -2.78
C ILE A 60 -7.49 1.43 -3.59
N TRP A 61 -7.21 0.11 -3.60
CA TRP A 61 -6.20 -0.45 -4.49
C TRP A 61 -6.50 -0.09 -5.94
N PHE A 62 -5.72 0.82 -6.50
CA PHE A 62 -5.93 1.23 -7.88
C PHE A 62 -4.69 0.92 -8.72
N LYS A 63 -4.92 0.19 -9.79
CA LYS A 63 -3.98 0.12 -10.89
C LYS A 63 -4.37 1.22 -11.86
N SER A 64 -3.55 2.25 -11.96
CA SER A 64 -3.72 3.16 -13.07
C SER A 64 -3.30 2.45 -14.35
N ASN A 65 -4.18 2.45 -15.35
CA ASN A 65 -3.77 2.07 -16.69
C ASN A 65 -2.82 3.16 -17.21
N PRO A 66 -1.52 2.88 -17.36
CA PRO A 66 -0.61 3.89 -17.89
C PRO A 66 -0.99 4.22 -19.33
N GLN A 67 -0.80 5.46 -19.72
CA GLN A 67 -0.90 5.84 -21.12
C GLN A 67 0.16 5.06 -21.91
N PRO A 68 -0.16 4.53 -23.10
CA PRO A 68 0.76 3.75 -23.92
C PRO A 68 1.83 4.67 -24.56
N TYR A 69 2.69 5.22 -23.75
CA TYR A 69 3.82 6.02 -24.20
C TYR A 69 4.98 5.10 -24.58
N GLY A 70 5.51 5.27 -25.78
CA GLY A 70 6.69 4.56 -26.22
C GLY A 70 6.50 3.06 -26.36
N SER A 71 5.30 2.61 -26.74
CA SER A 71 4.92 1.19 -26.82
C SER A 71 5.81 0.31 -27.71
N ASN A 72 6.70 0.89 -28.48
CA ASN A 72 7.66 0.18 -29.35
C ASN A 72 9.12 0.45 -28.95
N PHE A 73 9.35 1.12 -27.83
CA PHE A 73 10.70 1.44 -27.36
C PHE A 73 11.21 0.43 -26.32
N MET A 74 12.51 0.41 -26.17
CA MET A 74 13.20 -0.37 -25.16
C MET A 74 12.73 0.06 -23.76
N GLY A 75 12.29 -0.88 -22.94
CA GLY A 75 11.78 -0.60 -21.59
C GLY A 75 10.26 -0.71 -21.46
N ASP A 76 9.51 -0.77 -22.55
CA ASP A 76 8.06 -0.90 -22.55
C ASP A 76 7.55 -2.12 -21.79
N LYS A 77 8.18 -3.28 -21.98
CA LYS A 77 7.80 -4.54 -21.32
C LYS A 77 7.89 -4.54 -19.80
N ALA A 78 8.65 -3.62 -19.22
CA ALA A 78 8.79 -3.48 -17.78
C ALA A 78 7.86 -2.41 -17.16
N GLY A 79 6.94 -1.85 -17.95
CA GLY A 79 6.10 -0.72 -17.56
C GLY A 79 6.85 0.61 -17.47
N GLN A 80 8.10 0.64 -17.89
CA GLN A 80 8.89 1.87 -18.02
C GLN A 80 8.38 2.68 -19.21
N ASN A 81 8.54 4.00 -19.16
CA ASN A 81 7.99 4.93 -20.13
C ASN A 81 6.44 4.99 -20.20
N HIS A 82 5.78 4.44 -19.21
CA HIS A 82 4.33 4.53 -19.03
C HIS A 82 4.04 5.32 -17.76
N PRO A 83 3.97 6.66 -17.81
CA PRO A 83 3.68 7.47 -16.63
C PRO A 83 2.34 7.07 -16.02
N ALA A 84 2.33 6.70 -14.77
CA ALA A 84 1.14 6.27 -14.06
C ALA A 84 0.90 7.11 -12.80
N THR A 85 -0.35 7.41 -12.49
CA THR A 85 -0.71 8.19 -11.28
C THR A 85 -0.34 7.47 -10.00
N SER A 86 -0.35 6.13 -10.01
CA SER A 86 0.10 5.29 -8.88
C SER A 86 1.54 5.54 -8.45
N VAL A 87 2.37 6.03 -9.35
CA VAL A 87 3.79 6.36 -9.11
C VAL A 87 4.09 7.82 -9.44
N ALA A 88 3.14 8.71 -9.17
CA ALA A 88 3.26 10.16 -9.34
C ALA A 88 3.72 10.57 -10.75
N LEU A 89 3.23 9.89 -11.78
CA LEU A 89 3.57 10.11 -13.20
C LEU A 89 5.06 9.90 -13.54
N ALA A 90 5.79 9.17 -12.70
CA ALA A 90 7.16 8.76 -13.01
C ALA A 90 7.18 7.57 -13.97
N SER A 91 8.27 7.40 -14.72
CA SER A 91 8.53 6.23 -15.57
C SER A 91 9.02 5.04 -14.73
N LEU A 92 8.19 4.59 -13.80
CA LEU A 92 8.45 3.50 -12.87
C LEU A 92 7.37 2.41 -13.06
N PRO A 93 7.59 1.20 -12.56
CA PRO A 93 6.55 0.17 -12.57
C PRO A 93 5.25 0.69 -11.96
N ASN A 94 4.14 0.56 -12.69
CA ASN A 94 2.85 1.16 -12.35
C ASN A 94 2.06 0.40 -11.26
N ASP A 95 2.47 -0.80 -10.92
CA ASP A 95 1.91 -1.58 -9.81
C ASP A 95 2.99 -1.90 -8.76
N PRO A 96 3.45 -0.91 -7.98
CA PRO A 96 4.41 -1.14 -6.90
C PRO A 96 3.74 -1.78 -5.67
N PHE A 97 2.45 -2.05 -5.71
CA PHE A 97 1.67 -2.55 -4.59
C PHE A 97 1.75 -4.06 -4.46
N THR A 98 1.49 -4.79 -5.55
CA THR A 98 1.42 -6.25 -5.54
C THR A 98 2.65 -6.90 -4.90
N PRO A 99 3.89 -6.59 -5.29
CA PRO A 99 5.05 -7.27 -4.71
C PRO A 99 5.27 -6.95 -3.23
N PHE A 100 4.87 -5.77 -2.76
CA PHE A 100 5.23 -5.28 -1.43
C PHE A 100 4.07 -5.22 -0.45
N LEU A 101 2.85 -4.98 -0.91
CA LEU A 101 1.66 -4.81 -0.07
C LEU A 101 0.71 -6.02 -0.12
N LEU A 102 0.98 -6.99 -0.98
CA LEU A 102 0.24 -8.24 -1.10
C LEU A 102 1.19 -9.43 -0.95
N GLU A 103 2.20 -9.51 -1.80
CA GLU A 103 3.30 -10.46 -1.69
C GLU A 103 4.32 -9.98 -0.62
N GLN A 104 5.19 -10.88 -0.17
CA GLN A 104 6.18 -10.58 0.86
C GLN A 104 7.58 -10.32 0.28
N LYS A 105 7.66 -9.63 -0.88
CA LYS A 105 8.96 -9.29 -1.45
C LYS A 105 9.69 -8.25 -0.64
N ASP A 106 11.00 -8.39 -0.58
CA ASP A 106 11.87 -7.46 0.11
C ASP A 106 11.87 -6.09 -0.57
N ILE A 107 11.59 -5.05 0.22
CA ILE A 107 11.67 -3.66 -0.23
C ILE A 107 13.13 -3.20 -0.30
N ARG A 108 13.96 -3.68 0.64
CA ARG A 108 15.37 -3.29 0.70
C ARG A 108 16.16 -3.95 -0.42
N VAL A 109 16.76 -3.14 -1.27
CA VAL A 109 17.54 -3.58 -2.44
C VAL A 109 19.05 -3.32 -2.31
N ASN A 110 19.47 -2.75 -1.19
CA ASN A 110 20.89 -2.51 -0.92
C ASN A 110 21.54 -3.73 -0.28
N GLY A 111 22.62 -4.19 -0.86
CA GLY A 111 23.48 -5.21 -0.26
C GLY A 111 24.24 -4.70 0.96
N PRO A 112 24.87 -5.60 1.73
CA PRO A 112 25.71 -5.24 2.87
C PRO A 112 27.03 -4.57 2.49
N THR A 113 27.43 -4.70 1.22
CA THR A 113 28.66 -4.13 0.69
C THR A 113 28.37 -3.13 -0.44
N PRO A 114 29.20 -2.11 -0.63
CA PRO A 114 29.02 -1.10 -1.69
C PRO A 114 29.33 -1.62 -3.10
N LEU A 115 29.97 -2.77 -3.20
CA LEU A 115 30.38 -3.33 -4.49
C LEU A 115 29.45 -4.41 -5.01
N PRO A 116 29.38 -4.64 -6.33
CA PRO A 116 28.48 -5.61 -6.95
C PRO A 116 28.65 -7.04 -6.44
N SER A 117 29.81 -7.42 -5.97
CA SER A 117 30.11 -8.78 -5.50
C SER A 117 29.30 -9.22 -4.29
N GLY A 118 28.73 -8.30 -3.50
CA GLY A 118 27.89 -8.61 -2.35
C GLY A 118 26.40 -8.32 -2.57
N ASN A 119 26.05 -7.71 -3.69
CA ASN A 119 24.68 -7.28 -3.97
C ASN A 119 24.06 -8.19 -5.04
N ARG A 120 22.98 -8.91 -4.66
CA ARG A 120 22.21 -9.76 -5.56
C ARG A 120 20.98 -9.07 -6.17
N HIS A 121 20.74 -7.82 -5.83
CA HIS A 121 19.60 -7.05 -6.35
C HIS A 121 19.95 -6.37 -7.67
N SER A 122 18.98 -6.30 -8.55
CA SER A 122 19.10 -5.64 -9.85
C SER A 122 18.59 -4.20 -9.78
N ILE A 123 18.97 -3.40 -10.78
CA ILE A 123 18.40 -2.05 -10.99
C ILE A 123 16.88 -2.12 -11.13
N LYS A 124 16.35 -3.16 -11.78
CA LYS A 124 14.91 -3.33 -11.94
C LYS A 124 14.19 -3.56 -10.61
N GLN A 125 14.78 -4.29 -9.68
CA GLN A 125 14.23 -4.41 -8.31
C GLN A 125 14.25 -3.06 -7.58
N ALA A 126 15.30 -2.28 -7.77
CA ALA A 126 15.37 -0.92 -7.21
C ALA A 126 14.28 0.00 -7.78
N GLU A 127 13.95 -0.13 -9.06
CA GLU A 127 12.84 0.62 -9.69
C GLU A 127 11.50 0.32 -9.05
N TRP A 128 11.21 -0.95 -8.72
CA TRP A 128 10.00 -1.34 -8.00
C TRP A 128 9.94 -0.72 -6.60
N THR A 129 11.04 -0.82 -5.85
CA THR A 129 11.14 -0.20 -4.52
C THR A 129 10.96 1.31 -4.61
N TYR A 130 11.58 1.95 -5.61
CA TYR A 130 11.45 3.38 -5.83
C TYR A 130 10.01 3.77 -6.22
N GLY A 131 9.33 2.93 -6.99
CA GLY A 131 7.91 3.10 -7.31
C GLY A 131 7.03 3.14 -6.06
N LEU A 132 7.23 2.21 -5.11
CA LEU A 132 6.53 2.23 -3.83
C LEU A 132 6.84 3.50 -3.01
N MET A 133 8.11 3.90 -2.93
CA MET A 133 8.51 5.10 -2.17
C MET A 133 7.91 6.37 -2.79
N THR A 134 7.89 6.47 -4.11
CA THR A 134 7.27 7.59 -4.84
C THR A 134 5.76 7.63 -4.62
N HIS A 135 5.10 6.47 -4.66
CA HIS A 135 3.68 6.38 -4.32
C HIS A 135 3.41 6.86 -2.89
N MET A 136 4.17 6.38 -1.91
CA MET A 136 4.00 6.78 -0.51
C MET A 136 4.22 8.29 -0.33
N SER A 137 5.26 8.83 -0.94
CA SER A 137 5.56 10.26 -0.91
C SER A 137 4.39 11.09 -1.46
N SER A 138 3.86 10.70 -2.61
CA SER A 138 2.72 11.35 -3.25
C SER A 138 1.43 11.22 -2.43
N ALA A 139 1.14 10.01 -1.93
CA ALA A 139 -0.07 9.72 -1.16
C ALA A 139 -0.09 10.46 0.19
N LEU A 140 1.06 10.64 0.81
CA LEU A 140 1.21 11.35 2.08
C LEU A 140 1.41 12.88 1.90
N GLY A 141 1.68 13.34 0.68
CA GLY A 141 1.98 14.75 0.42
C GLY A 141 3.31 15.21 1.02
N VAL A 142 4.30 14.31 1.12
CA VAL A 142 5.61 14.59 1.73
C VAL A 142 6.74 14.24 0.77
N ASN A 143 7.93 14.78 1.02
CA ASN A 143 9.13 14.43 0.27
C ASN A 143 9.91 13.27 0.93
N CYS A 144 10.92 12.77 0.24
CA CYS A 144 11.74 11.64 0.70
C CYS A 144 12.40 11.88 2.05
N THR A 145 12.78 13.13 2.35
CA THR A 145 13.48 13.48 3.61
C THR A 145 12.56 13.51 4.83
N TYR A 146 11.26 13.39 4.64
CA TYR A 146 10.31 13.18 5.74
C TYR A 146 10.57 11.86 6.49
N CYS A 147 11.00 10.82 5.75
CA CYS A 147 11.30 9.50 6.31
C CYS A 147 12.79 9.15 6.26
N HIS A 148 13.57 9.73 5.35
CA HIS A 148 14.95 9.37 5.11
C HIS A 148 15.92 10.51 5.39
N ASN A 149 17.09 10.16 5.98
CA ASN A 149 18.22 11.05 5.99
C ASN A 149 18.91 11.01 4.61
N SER A 150 18.98 12.15 3.93
CA SER A 150 19.56 12.23 2.58
C SER A 150 21.03 11.84 2.50
N ARG A 151 21.76 11.90 3.62
CA ARG A 151 23.17 11.46 3.70
C ARG A 151 23.31 9.95 3.88
N SER A 152 22.22 9.25 4.27
CA SER A 152 22.26 7.83 4.61
C SER A 152 20.88 7.18 4.40
N PHE A 153 20.37 7.21 3.16
CA PHE A 153 19.05 6.67 2.80
C PHE A 153 18.83 5.22 3.23
N GLN A 154 19.86 4.41 3.15
CA GLN A 154 19.79 2.97 3.42
C GLN A 154 19.91 2.61 4.90
N SER A 155 20.56 3.45 5.71
CA SER A 155 20.75 3.19 7.13
C SER A 155 19.46 3.46 7.92
N TRP A 156 19.24 2.70 8.98
CA TRP A 156 18.21 3.02 9.96
C TRP A 156 18.66 4.10 10.94
N GLU A 157 19.94 4.14 11.19
CA GLU A 157 20.56 5.11 12.09
C GLU A 157 20.47 6.53 11.52
N GLY A 158 20.11 7.48 12.37
CA GLY A 158 20.00 8.88 11.99
C GLY A 158 18.83 9.26 11.09
N ASN A 159 17.88 8.34 10.86
CA ASN A 159 16.66 8.66 10.14
C ASN A 159 15.58 9.23 11.06
N PRO A 160 14.65 10.04 10.52
CA PRO A 160 13.48 10.50 11.25
C PRO A 160 12.60 9.33 11.73
N PRO A 161 11.89 9.48 12.87
CA PRO A 161 11.04 8.42 13.44
C PRO A 161 9.91 8.00 12.49
N GLN A 162 9.52 8.86 11.55
CA GLN A 162 8.52 8.59 10.54
C GLN A 162 8.88 7.39 9.65
N ARG A 163 10.16 7.10 9.47
CA ARG A 163 10.60 5.90 8.76
C ARG A 163 10.15 4.63 9.47
N GLN A 164 10.24 4.60 10.79
CA GLN A 164 9.77 3.46 11.58
C GLN A 164 8.25 3.32 11.51
N THR A 165 7.52 4.43 11.62
CA THR A 165 6.06 4.44 11.45
C THR A 165 5.66 3.92 10.07
N ALA A 166 6.36 4.36 9.01
CA ALA A 166 6.12 3.87 7.65
C ALA A 166 6.39 2.37 7.49
N TRP A 167 7.42 1.86 8.14
CA TRP A 167 7.73 0.42 8.14
C TRP A 167 6.61 -0.41 8.76
N PHE A 168 6.05 0.03 9.89
CA PHE A 168 4.88 -0.60 10.47
C PHE A 168 3.65 -0.48 9.56
N GLY A 169 3.46 0.68 8.92
CA GLY A 169 2.35 0.91 7.98
C GLY A 169 2.38 -0.01 6.77
N ILE A 170 3.55 -0.27 6.19
CA ILE A 170 3.71 -1.23 5.08
C ILE A 170 3.31 -2.65 5.53
N ARG A 171 3.76 -3.07 6.72
CA ARG A 171 3.42 -4.39 7.27
C ARG A 171 1.93 -4.50 7.59
N MET A 172 1.36 -3.46 8.18
CA MET A 172 -0.08 -3.39 8.42
C MET A 172 -0.86 -3.47 7.11
N ALA A 173 -0.51 -2.70 6.09
CA ALA A 173 -1.19 -2.75 4.79
C ALA A 173 -1.15 -4.16 4.18
N ARG A 174 0.00 -4.84 4.25
CA ARG A 174 0.16 -6.22 3.80
C ARG A 174 -0.73 -7.19 4.58
N ASP A 175 -0.75 -7.06 5.89
CA ASP A 175 -1.57 -7.88 6.79
C ASP A 175 -3.07 -7.70 6.48
N LEU A 176 -3.53 -6.47 6.40
CA LEU A 176 -4.94 -6.16 6.09
C LEU A 176 -5.35 -6.66 4.71
N ASN A 177 -4.51 -6.50 3.70
CA ASN A 177 -4.78 -7.00 2.36
C ASN A 177 -4.95 -8.51 2.38
N ASN A 178 -4.04 -9.24 2.99
CA ASN A 178 -4.07 -10.70 2.99
C ASN A 178 -5.16 -11.29 3.89
N GLN A 179 -5.35 -10.73 5.08
CA GLN A 179 -6.29 -11.32 6.05
C GLN A 179 -7.72 -10.88 5.85
N PHE A 180 -7.96 -9.65 5.39
CA PHE A 180 -9.30 -9.07 5.38
C PHE A 180 -9.84 -8.72 4.00
N LEU A 181 -9.01 -8.22 3.07
CA LEU A 181 -9.48 -7.70 1.80
C LEU A 181 -9.45 -8.75 0.68
N GLU A 182 -8.37 -9.53 0.56
CA GLU A 182 -8.30 -10.62 -0.42
C GLU A 182 -9.43 -11.64 -0.27
N PRO A 183 -9.81 -12.08 0.97
CA PRO A 183 -10.92 -13.00 1.14
C PRO A 183 -12.31 -12.45 0.76
N LEU A 184 -12.41 -11.15 0.47
CA LEU A 184 -13.66 -10.51 0.02
C LEU A 184 -13.74 -10.40 -1.51
N LYS A 185 -12.75 -10.88 -2.24
CA LYS A 185 -12.76 -10.93 -3.70
C LYS A 185 -13.48 -12.20 -4.13
N ASP A 186 -14.75 -12.07 -4.50
CA ASP A 186 -15.57 -13.05 -5.24
C ASP A 186 -16.34 -12.35 -6.34
#